data_0ac8d350fa1c915c550e5c8e3eb0c36c
#
_entry.id   0ac8d350fa1c915c550e5c8e3eb0c36c
#
_cell.length_a   1.000
_cell.length_b   1.000
_cell.length_c   1.000
_cell.angle_alpha   90.00
_cell.angle_beta   90.00
_cell.angle_gamma   90.00
#
_symmetry.space_group_name_H-M   'P 1'
#
loop_
_entity.id
_entity.type
_entity.pdbx_description
1 polymer ?
#
loop_
_entity_poly.entity_id
_entity_poly.type
_entity_poly.pdbx_seq_one_letter_code
_entity_poly.pdbx_strand_id
1 'polypeptide(L)'
;MQWVLQDFEDTQKLAEALDRLGLAYSWHKVVPFVGDLLPEPEVADPNAVVMFGSYSLWRYAEAKGYQPGVFEITPFVEEAVWHPYLLNGADSLFMTLRDIPEQFADDDRLWFVRPVGDSKEEAGQVKSSAGVIETAKRVMSLDEEDIPNGSLRHDTELMFSAPVRILKEWRLWAVGGKIVTYSLYKEGRRVVYREEIDEDALAFAQDMVDLNPDYSPAYVIDVCRTEEGLRLLETNCLNGAGFYAADLMKLALAIEGLELRPLQRSKVSG
;
A
#
# COMPACT_ATOMS: atom_id res chain seq x y z
N MET A 1 19.70 11.93 -3.15
CA MET A 1 18.40 12.02 -2.42
C MET A 1 18.70 12.23 -0.94
N GLN A 2 17.91 13.02 -0.19
CA GLN A 2 17.99 13.11 1.26
C GLN A 2 16.97 12.17 1.89
N TRP A 3 17.41 11.25 2.74
CA TRP A 3 16.57 10.24 3.37
C TRP A 3 16.13 10.68 4.77
N VAL A 4 14.82 10.71 4.98
CA VAL A 4 14.19 11.06 6.27
C VAL A 4 13.44 9.84 6.77
N LEU A 5 13.90 9.26 7.88
CA LEU A 5 13.39 8.00 8.41
C LEU A 5 12.65 8.21 9.72
N GLN A 6 11.47 7.64 9.85
CA GLN A 6 10.79 7.53 11.13
C GLN A 6 11.43 6.41 11.96
N ASP A 7 11.71 6.66 13.23
CA ASP A 7 12.35 5.69 14.13
C ASP A 7 11.38 4.56 14.51
N PHE A 8 11.42 3.46 13.75
CA PHE A 8 10.74 2.19 14.06
C PHE A 8 11.43 0.99 13.36
N GLU A 9 11.07 -0.24 13.73
CA GLU A 9 11.81 -1.46 13.40
C GLU A 9 12.08 -1.67 11.90
N ASP A 10 11.08 -1.47 11.05
CA ASP A 10 11.24 -1.70 9.60
C ASP A 10 12.22 -0.70 8.96
N THR A 11 12.20 0.57 9.36
CA THR A 11 13.12 1.59 8.84
C THR A 11 14.55 1.43 9.36
N GLN A 12 14.76 0.72 10.48
CA GLN A 12 16.11 0.38 10.95
C GLN A 12 16.85 -0.53 9.96
N LYS A 13 16.14 -1.48 9.35
CA LYS A 13 16.72 -2.33 8.30
C LYS A 13 17.11 -1.52 7.06
N LEU A 14 16.29 -0.53 6.69
CA LEU A 14 16.61 0.38 5.60
C LEU A 14 17.85 1.23 5.93
N ALA A 15 17.94 1.76 7.15
CA ALA A 15 19.10 2.52 7.60
C ALA A 15 20.40 1.71 7.53
N GLU A 16 20.37 0.42 7.91
CA GLU A 16 21.54 -0.48 7.76
C GLU A 16 21.97 -0.62 6.29
N ALA A 17 21.03 -0.65 5.35
CA ALA A 17 21.34 -0.69 3.93
C ALA A 17 21.92 0.64 3.44
N LEU A 18 21.39 1.78 3.89
CA LEU A 18 21.91 3.10 3.58
C LEU A 18 23.34 3.29 4.12
N ASP A 19 23.61 2.84 5.36
CA ASP A 19 24.96 2.86 5.94
C ASP A 19 25.98 2.09 5.09
N ARG A 20 25.60 0.89 4.63
CA ARG A 20 26.47 0.06 3.76
C ARG A 20 26.73 0.72 2.41
N LEU A 21 25.80 1.53 1.92
CA LEU A 21 25.92 2.28 0.67
C LEU A 21 26.62 3.63 0.86
N GLY A 22 26.88 4.06 2.10
CA GLY A 22 27.41 5.38 2.42
C GLY A 22 26.43 6.52 2.14
N LEU A 23 25.13 6.24 2.17
CA LEU A 23 24.06 7.22 1.95
C LEU A 23 23.65 7.85 3.29
N ALA A 24 23.58 9.18 3.31
CA ALA A 24 23.21 9.90 4.52
C ALA A 24 21.68 9.87 4.74
N TYR A 25 21.28 9.72 5.99
CA TYR A 25 19.89 9.78 6.43
C TYR A 25 19.76 10.46 7.78
N SER A 26 18.54 10.80 8.16
CA SER A 26 18.23 11.37 9.47
C SER A 26 17.05 10.66 10.14
N TRP A 27 17.11 10.55 11.48
CA TRP A 27 16.08 9.92 12.29
C TRP A 27 15.12 10.94 12.89
N HIS A 28 13.82 10.64 12.81
CA HIS A 28 12.76 11.50 13.31
C HIS A 28 11.68 10.70 14.02
N LYS A 29 11.03 11.33 15.00
CA LYS A 29 9.84 10.81 15.65
C LYS A 29 8.65 11.67 15.29
N VAL A 30 7.53 11.05 14.95
CA VAL A 30 6.28 11.77 14.75
C VAL A 30 5.70 12.16 16.10
N VAL A 31 5.38 13.45 16.27
CA VAL A 31 4.68 13.95 17.45
C VAL A 31 3.21 13.51 17.38
N PRO A 32 2.73 12.68 18.31
CA PRO A 32 1.36 12.21 18.31
C PRO A 32 0.36 13.38 18.24
N PHE A 33 -0.73 13.23 17.50
CA PHE A 33 -1.83 14.18 17.31
C PHE A 33 -1.48 15.48 16.57
N VAL A 34 -0.22 15.91 16.57
CA VAL A 34 0.25 17.13 15.89
C VAL A 34 0.73 16.80 14.47
N GLY A 35 1.43 15.70 14.30
CA GLY A 35 1.99 15.27 13.03
C GLY A 35 3.34 15.90 12.68
N ASP A 36 3.89 16.76 13.56
CA ASP A 36 5.24 17.30 13.39
C ASP A 36 6.32 16.25 13.62
N LEU A 37 7.53 16.54 13.14
CA LEU A 37 8.69 15.66 13.32
C LEU A 37 9.66 16.23 14.35
N LEU A 38 10.23 15.36 15.19
CA LEU A 38 11.26 15.69 16.16
C LEU A 38 12.50 14.77 15.99
N PRO A 39 13.71 15.35 15.80
CA PRO A 39 13.94 16.77 15.46
C PRO A 39 13.29 17.11 14.11
N GLU A 40 13.05 18.40 13.84
CA GLU A 40 12.61 18.82 12.50
C GLU A 40 13.72 18.52 11.49
N PRO A 41 13.41 17.95 10.29
CA PRO A 41 14.41 17.66 9.27
C PRO A 41 15.07 18.95 8.74
N GLU A 42 16.39 18.99 8.74
CA GLU A 42 17.15 20.03 8.05
C GLU A 42 17.24 19.64 6.56
N VAL A 43 16.39 20.23 5.73
CA VAL A 43 16.27 19.92 4.30
C VAL A 43 17.06 20.93 3.48
N ALA A 44 18.05 20.42 2.72
CA ALA A 44 18.88 21.24 1.84
C ALA A 44 18.18 21.54 0.49
N ASP A 45 17.51 20.55 -0.08
CA ASP A 45 16.72 20.67 -1.32
C ASP A 45 15.35 19.98 -1.16
N PRO A 46 14.26 20.73 -1.08
CA PRO A 46 12.92 20.16 -0.97
C PRO A 46 12.52 19.24 -2.14
N ASN A 47 13.19 19.36 -3.31
CA ASN A 47 12.92 18.54 -4.48
C ASN A 47 13.71 17.23 -4.53
N ALA A 48 14.49 16.93 -3.50
CA ALA A 48 15.34 15.74 -3.41
C ALA A 48 15.22 15.04 -2.04
N VAL A 49 14.02 14.96 -1.48
CA VAL A 49 13.74 14.34 -0.18
C VAL A 49 12.87 13.11 -0.37
N VAL A 50 13.23 11.99 0.26
CA VAL A 50 12.38 10.80 0.35
C VAL A 50 12.17 10.44 1.83
N MET A 51 10.92 10.15 2.19
CA MET A 51 10.51 9.91 3.57
C MET A 51 9.96 8.50 3.74
N PHE A 52 10.45 7.76 4.74
CA PHE A 52 9.97 6.42 5.06
C PHE A 52 9.39 6.36 6.48
N GLY A 53 8.13 5.94 6.57
CA GLY A 53 7.43 5.89 7.84
C GLY A 53 5.91 5.73 7.71
N SER A 54 5.21 6.10 8.78
CA SER A 54 3.76 6.02 8.87
C SER A 54 3.04 7.12 8.07
N TYR A 55 1.72 7.00 7.95
CA TYR A 55 0.85 8.02 7.33
C TYR A 55 1.01 9.44 7.87
N SER A 56 1.37 9.58 9.14
CA SER A 56 1.64 10.91 9.72
C SER A 56 2.84 11.57 9.06
N LEU A 57 3.84 10.78 8.67
CA LEU A 57 5.00 11.26 7.93
C LEU A 57 4.62 11.73 6.52
N TRP A 58 3.67 11.07 5.89
CA TRP A 58 3.19 11.45 4.56
C TRP A 58 2.54 12.83 4.57
N ARG A 59 1.64 13.07 5.52
CA ARG A 59 1.00 14.38 5.70
C ARG A 59 2.02 15.48 5.95
N TYR A 60 3.08 15.17 6.69
CA TYR A 60 4.18 16.12 6.91
C TYR A 60 4.91 16.43 5.60
N ALA A 61 5.27 15.42 4.80
CA ALA A 61 5.92 15.59 3.51
C ALA A 61 5.09 16.47 2.56
N GLU A 62 3.79 16.18 2.47
CA GLU A 62 2.83 16.93 1.67
C GLU A 62 2.74 18.41 2.13
N ALA A 63 2.55 18.64 3.44
CA ALA A 63 2.46 19.99 4.03
C ALA A 63 3.73 20.82 3.80
N LYS A 64 4.91 20.18 3.76
CA LYS A 64 6.20 20.83 3.49
C LYS A 64 6.51 20.93 1.99
N GLY A 65 5.75 20.25 1.13
CA GLY A 65 5.96 20.23 -0.31
C GLY A 65 7.23 19.50 -0.75
N TYR A 66 7.67 18.49 0.02
CA TYR A 66 8.86 17.70 -0.29
C TYR A 66 8.63 16.79 -1.50
N GLN A 67 9.67 16.66 -2.37
CA GLN A 67 9.62 15.86 -3.59
C GLN A 67 10.76 14.82 -3.59
N PRO A 68 10.49 13.52 -3.88
CA PRO A 68 9.15 12.96 -4.03
C PRO A 68 8.38 12.96 -2.71
N GLY A 69 9.01 13.19 -1.57
CA GLY A 69 8.44 13.07 -0.25
C GLY A 69 8.02 11.63 0.00
N VAL A 70 6.81 11.32 -0.43
CA VAL A 70 6.27 9.95 -0.53
C VAL A 70 5.82 9.67 -1.96
N PHE A 71 5.82 8.40 -2.35
CA PHE A 71 5.34 7.97 -3.66
C PHE A 71 3.84 7.67 -3.55
N GLU A 72 3.04 8.62 -4.02
CA GLU A 72 1.59 8.47 -4.02
C GLU A 72 1.14 7.37 -4.97
N ILE A 73 0.06 6.69 -4.60
CA ILE A 73 -0.63 5.69 -5.41
C ILE A 73 -2.13 5.94 -5.35
N THR A 74 -2.83 5.53 -6.40
CA THR A 74 -4.29 5.41 -6.42
C THR A 74 -4.72 4.00 -5.99
N PRO A 75 -5.96 3.77 -5.54
CA PRO A 75 -6.44 2.43 -5.27
C PRO A 75 -6.33 1.53 -6.50
N PHE A 76 -5.62 0.42 -6.40
CA PHE A 76 -5.35 -0.47 -7.55
C PHE A 76 -6.63 -1.03 -8.20
N VAL A 77 -7.73 -1.10 -7.46
CA VAL A 77 -9.04 -1.55 -7.96
C VAL A 77 -9.71 -0.54 -8.88
N GLU A 78 -9.26 0.72 -8.89
CA GLU A 78 -9.73 1.76 -9.79
C GLU A 78 -8.97 1.75 -11.14
N GLU A 79 -7.84 1.04 -11.20
CA GLU A 79 -7.00 0.96 -12.39
C GLU A 79 -7.56 -0.04 -13.40
N ALA A 80 -8.32 0.46 -14.37
CA ALA A 80 -9.05 -0.35 -15.34
C ALA A 80 -8.14 -1.34 -16.12
N VAL A 81 -6.88 -0.98 -16.36
CA VAL A 81 -5.91 -1.83 -17.07
C VAL A 81 -5.57 -3.10 -16.30
N TRP A 82 -5.73 -3.11 -14.99
CA TRP A 82 -5.47 -4.24 -14.13
C TRP A 82 -6.68 -5.12 -13.85
N HIS A 83 -7.91 -4.65 -14.12
CA HIS A 83 -9.14 -5.40 -13.80
C HIS A 83 -9.13 -6.87 -14.23
N PRO A 84 -8.64 -7.25 -15.45
CA PRO A 84 -8.62 -8.67 -15.86
C PRO A 84 -7.66 -9.55 -15.05
N TYR A 85 -6.73 -8.94 -14.33
CA TYR A 85 -5.63 -9.61 -13.63
C TYR A 85 -5.81 -9.62 -12.11
N LEU A 86 -6.78 -8.89 -11.59
CA LEU A 86 -7.03 -8.81 -10.15
C LEU A 86 -7.47 -10.17 -9.59
N LEU A 87 -6.99 -10.49 -8.39
CA LEU A 87 -7.48 -11.65 -7.62
C LEU A 87 -8.98 -11.52 -7.37
N ASN A 88 -9.40 -10.34 -7.02
CA ASN A 88 -10.79 -9.97 -6.78
C ASN A 88 -11.28 -9.23 -8.04
N GLY A 89 -11.58 -9.98 -9.09
CA GLY A 89 -11.83 -9.46 -10.42
C GLY A 89 -13.17 -8.73 -10.62
N ALA A 90 -13.67 -8.77 -11.87
CA ALA A 90 -14.82 -8.01 -12.34
C ALA A 90 -16.15 -8.28 -11.60
N ASP A 91 -16.24 -9.37 -10.83
CA ASP A 91 -17.43 -9.74 -10.05
C ASP A 91 -17.42 -9.17 -8.61
N SER A 92 -16.47 -8.31 -8.30
CA SER A 92 -16.43 -7.64 -6.98
C SER A 92 -17.57 -6.61 -6.88
N LEU A 93 -18.19 -6.58 -5.69
CA LEU A 93 -19.17 -5.56 -5.34
C LEU A 93 -18.48 -4.46 -4.55
N PHE A 94 -18.88 -3.23 -4.78
CA PHE A 94 -18.39 -2.06 -4.04
C PHE A 94 -19.60 -1.37 -3.38
N MET A 95 -19.44 -1.04 -2.08
CA MET A 95 -20.54 -0.46 -1.32
C MET A 95 -19.99 0.30 -0.12
N THR A 96 -20.59 1.44 0.20
CA THR A 96 -20.26 2.14 1.45
C THR A 96 -20.88 1.42 2.65
N LEU A 97 -20.27 1.54 3.82
CA LEU A 97 -20.84 0.97 5.05
C LEU A 97 -22.26 1.42 5.32
N ARG A 98 -22.59 2.66 4.95
CA ARG A 98 -23.94 3.25 5.08
C ARG A 98 -24.99 2.48 4.30
N ASP A 99 -24.66 1.99 3.11
CA ASP A 99 -25.62 1.35 2.21
C ASP A 99 -25.83 -0.13 2.51
N ILE A 100 -24.89 -0.78 3.20
CA ILE A 100 -24.91 -2.21 3.47
C ILE A 100 -26.19 -2.69 4.17
N PRO A 101 -26.70 -2.03 5.25
CA PRO A 101 -27.88 -2.54 5.97
C PRO A 101 -29.13 -2.69 5.11
N GLU A 102 -29.24 -1.91 4.04
CA GLU A 102 -30.42 -1.87 3.16
C GLU A 102 -30.21 -2.62 1.84
N GLN A 103 -28.99 -2.63 1.31
CA GLN A 103 -28.70 -3.11 -0.05
C GLN A 103 -27.97 -4.45 -0.09
N PHE A 104 -27.26 -4.83 0.99
CA PHE A 104 -26.50 -6.06 1.01
C PHE A 104 -27.41 -7.27 1.24
N ALA A 105 -27.26 -8.31 0.41
CA ALA A 105 -28.08 -9.51 0.51
C ALA A 105 -27.78 -10.27 1.80
N ASP A 106 -28.83 -10.57 2.58
CA ASP A 106 -28.75 -11.45 3.77
C ASP A 106 -28.89 -12.90 3.31
N ASP A 107 -27.79 -13.49 2.90
CA ASP A 107 -27.68 -14.86 2.43
C ASP A 107 -26.56 -15.62 3.17
N ASP A 108 -26.41 -16.92 2.88
CA ASP A 108 -25.40 -17.77 3.56
C ASP A 108 -24.00 -17.66 2.93
N ARG A 109 -23.74 -16.66 2.06
CA ARG A 109 -22.45 -16.54 1.37
C ARG A 109 -21.35 -16.11 2.33
N LEU A 110 -20.16 -16.52 1.96
CA LEU A 110 -18.91 -15.99 2.50
C LEU A 110 -18.34 -14.98 1.52
N TRP A 111 -17.89 -13.86 2.08
CA TRP A 111 -17.29 -12.77 1.34
C TRP A 111 -15.88 -12.48 1.85
N PHE A 112 -14.94 -12.29 0.96
CA PHE A 112 -13.72 -11.57 1.31
C PHE A 112 -14.03 -10.08 1.26
N VAL A 113 -13.79 -9.39 2.37
CA VAL A 113 -14.17 -7.99 2.58
C VAL A 113 -12.93 -7.19 2.91
N ARG A 114 -12.72 -6.06 2.25
CA ARG A 114 -11.65 -5.11 2.56
C ARG A 114 -12.08 -3.67 2.24
N PRO A 115 -11.49 -2.65 2.92
CA PRO A 115 -11.59 -1.26 2.46
C PRO A 115 -10.96 -1.10 1.06
N VAL A 116 -11.53 -0.21 0.25
CA VAL A 116 -11.00 0.14 -1.08
C VAL A 116 -9.72 0.97 -0.95
N GLY A 117 -9.74 1.94 -0.04
CA GLY A 117 -8.59 2.80 0.23
C GLY A 117 -7.44 2.08 0.95
N ASP A 118 -6.23 2.61 0.82
CA ASP A 118 -5.01 2.11 1.51
C ASP A 118 -4.89 2.61 2.96
N SER A 119 -6.02 3.00 3.59
CA SER A 119 -6.06 3.60 4.93
C SER A 119 -5.68 2.65 6.06
N LYS A 120 -5.58 1.33 5.79
CA LYS A 120 -5.30 0.26 6.77
C LYS A 120 -6.27 0.23 7.97
N GLU A 121 -7.46 0.76 7.79
CA GLU A 121 -8.52 0.81 8.80
C GLU A 121 -8.92 -0.59 9.27
N GLU A 122 -8.96 -1.54 8.34
CA GLU A 122 -9.21 -2.96 8.62
C GLU A 122 -8.48 -3.83 7.59
N ALA A 123 -7.81 -4.90 8.06
CA ALA A 123 -7.23 -5.89 7.17
C ALA A 123 -8.33 -6.66 6.43
N GLY A 124 -8.07 -7.06 5.18
CA GLY A 124 -8.98 -7.92 4.43
C GLY A 124 -9.27 -9.23 5.16
N GLN A 125 -10.53 -9.61 5.29
CA GLN A 125 -10.97 -10.80 6.01
C GLN A 125 -12.18 -11.48 5.37
N VAL A 126 -12.37 -12.76 5.69
CA VAL A 126 -13.56 -13.49 5.24
C VAL A 126 -14.66 -13.36 6.31
N LYS A 127 -15.83 -12.85 5.88
CA LYS A 127 -17.03 -12.70 6.70
C LYS A 127 -18.24 -13.36 6.03
N SER A 128 -19.21 -13.83 6.81
CA SER A 128 -20.54 -14.18 6.28
C SER A 128 -21.33 -12.91 5.96
N SER A 129 -22.33 -13.01 5.08
CA SER A 129 -23.25 -11.91 4.80
C SER A 129 -23.85 -11.30 6.08
N ALA A 130 -24.31 -12.13 7.00
CA ALA A 130 -24.81 -11.70 8.31
C ALA A 130 -23.75 -10.92 9.11
N GLY A 131 -22.49 -11.39 9.12
CA GLY A 131 -21.39 -10.72 9.81
C GLY A 131 -21.01 -9.37 9.19
N VAL A 132 -21.15 -9.23 7.87
CA VAL A 132 -21.00 -7.94 7.16
C VAL A 132 -22.08 -6.96 7.61
N ILE A 133 -23.35 -7.38 7.55
CA ILE A 133 -24.50 -6.56 7.95
C ILE A 133 -24.40 -6.16 9.44
N GLU A 134 -24.01 -7.08 10.32
CA GLU A 134 -23.81 -6.78 11.73
C GLU A 134 -22.71 -5.74 11.96
N THR A 135 -21.58 -5.88 11.24
CA THR A 135 -20.48 -4.90 11.32
C THR A 135 -20.97 -3.51 10.89
N ALA A 136 -21.68 -3.43 9.76
CA ALA A 136 -22.23 -2.17 9.26
C ALA A 136 -23.21 -1.53 10.25
N LYS A 137 -24.17 -2.30 10.77
CA LYS A 137 -25.13 -1.81 11.76
C LYS A 137 -24.46 -1.27 13.02
N ARG A 138 -23.40 -1.95 13.48
CA ARG A 138 -22.63 -1.53 14.66
C ARG A 138 -21.93 -0.19 14.41
N VAL A 139 -21.26 -0.03 13.26
CA VAL A 139 -20.57 1.24 12.92
C VAL A 139 -21.60 2.35 12.73
N MET A 140 -22.71 2.08 12.03
CA MET A 140 -23.78 3.06 11.82
C MET A 140 -24.51 3.48 13.10
N SER A 141 -24.39 2.71 14.20
CA SER A 141 -24.97 3.09 15.50
C SER A 141 -24.10 4.06 16.31
N LEU A 142 -22.89 4.34 15.87
CA LEU A 142 -21.98 5.29 16.51
C LEU A 142 -22.16 6.69 15.88
N ASP A 143 -22.01 7.73 16.68
CA ASP A 143 -21.88 9.09 16.14
C ASP A 143 -20.51 9.22 15.45
N GLU A 144 -20.46 9.92 14.32
CA GLU A 144 -19.20 10.03 13.53
C GLU A 144 -18.03 10.62 14.33
N GLU A 145 -18.36 11.50 15.29
CA GLU A 145 -17.37 12.12 16.17
C GLU A 145 -16.75 11.13 17.18
N ASP A 146 -17.48 10.05 17.51
CA ASP A 146 -17.05 9.00 18.44
C ASP A 146 -16.25 7.87 17.76
N ILE A 147 -16.22 7.84 16.41
CA ILE A 147 -15.45 6.84 15.68
C ILE A 147 -13.96 7.17 15.75
N PRO A 148 -13.11 6.27 16.28
CA PRO A 148 -11.68 6.51 16.37
C PRO A 148 -11.04 6.74 14.99
N ASN A 149 -10.03 7.61 14.93
CA ASN A 149 -9.24 7.77 13.71
C ASN A 149 -8.59 6.44 13.30
N GLY A 150 -8.65 6.11 12.01
CA GLY A 150 -8.13 4.85 11.48
C GLY A 150 -9.06 3.65 11.69
N SER A 151 -10.35 3.89 11.96
CA SER A 151 -11.40 2.88 12.01
C SER A 151 -12.37 3.07 10.85
N LEU A 152 -13.15 2.02 10.54
CA LEU A 152 -14.22 2.08 9.55
C LEU A 152 -15.23 3.18 9.92
N ARG A 153 -15.59 4.01 8.97
CA ARG A 153 -16.55 5.12 9.09
C ARG A 153 -17.79 4.84 8.23
N HIS A 154 -18.82 5.66 8.38
CA HIS A 154 -20.09 5.50 7.66
C HIS A 154 -19.93 5.53 6.14
N ASP A 155 -18.99 6.33 5.64
CA ASP A 155 -18.68 6.51 4.21
C ASP A 155 -17.50 5.65 3.71
N THR A 156 -16.89 4.81 4.57
CA THR A 156 -15.86 3.88 4.14
C THR A 156 -16.42 2.96 3.06
N GLU A 157 -15.80 2.99 1.88
CA GLU A 157 -16.13 2.10 0.79
C GLU A 157 -15.43 0.75 0.98
N LEU A 158 -16.20 -0.32 0.90
CA LEU A 158 -15.74 -1.69 1.02
C LEU A 158 -15.88 -2.43 -0.30
N MET A 159 -14.91 -3.27 -0.59
CA MET A 159 -14.95 -4.24 -1.69
C MET A 159 -15.30 -5.62 -1.15
N PHE A 160 -16.21 -6.30 -1.83
CA PHE A 160 -16.68 -7.64 -1.52
C PHE A 160 -16.40 -8.55 -2.70
N SER A 161 -15.75 -9.68 -2.46
CA SER A 161 -15.48 -10.69 -3.49
C SER A 161 -15.62 -12.10 -2.93
N ALA A 162 -15.71 -13.10 -3.81
CA ALA A 162 -15.67 -14.49 -3.40
C ALA A 162 -14.31 -14.79 -2.75
N PRO A 163 -14.27 -15.54 -1.62
CA PRO A 163 -13.01 -15.98 -1.04
C PRO A 163 -12.25 -16.90 -2.00
N VAL A 164 -10.98 -16.62 -2.24
CA VAL A 164 -10.10 -17.41 -3.10
C VAL A 164 -9.02 -18.08 -2.27
N ARG A 165 -8.69 -19.34 -2.59
CA ARG A 165 -7.56 -20.04 -1.98
C ARG A 165 -6.26 -19.58 -2.61
N ILE A 166 -5.42 -18.90 -1.82
CA ILE A 166 -4.10 -18.47 -2.23
C ILE A 166 -3.06 -19.52 -1.81
N LEU A 167 -2.17 -19.89 -2.72
CA LEU A 167 -1.11 -20.87 -2.53
C LEU A 167 0.21 -20.22 -2.12
N LYS A 168 0.57 -19.11 -2.78
CA LYS A 168 1.77 -18.29 -2.48
C LYS A 168 1.45 -16.82 -2.66
N GLU A 169 2.09 -15.96 -1.85
CA GLU A 169 1.99 -14.51 -1.96
C GLU A 169 3.39 -13.91 -1.95
N TRP A 170 3.69 -13.06 -2.94
CA TRP A 170 4.94 -12.32 -3.08
C TRP A 170 4.70 -10.84 -3.07
N ARG A 171 5.56 -10.13 -2.37
CA ARG A 171 5.67 -8.68 -2.42
C ARG A 171 6.86 -8.29 -3.28
N LEU A 172 6.65 -7.36 -4.19
CA LEU A 172 7.68 -6.86 -5.09
C LEU A 172 7.72 -5.33 -5.03
N TRP A 173 8.90 -4.78 -5.21
CA TRP A 173 9.12 -3.34 -5.22
C TRP A 173 9.41 -2.90 -6.65
N ALA A 174 8.53 -2.06 -7.20
CA ALA A 174 8.66 -1.43 -8.50
C ALA A 174 9.24 -0.03 -8.33
N VAL A 175 10.31 0.29 -9.05
CA VAL A 175 10.96 1.60 -9.06
C VAL A 175 11.35 1.95 -10.49
N GLY A 176 10.92 3.11 -10.99
CA GLY A 176 11.19 3.54 -12.36
C GLY A 176 10.70 2.57 -13.43
N GLY A 177 9.54 1.92 -13.21
CA GLY A 177 8.97 0.93 -14.12
C GLY A 177 9.65 -0.43 -14.11
N LYS A 178 10.49 -0.75 -13.12
CA LYS A 178 11.21 -2.02 -12.99
C LYS A 178 10.98 -2.66 -11.64
N ILE A 179 10.77 -3.98 -11.60
CA ILE A 179 10.85 -4.74 -10.36
C ILE A 179 12.33 -4.83 -9.94
N VAL A 180 12.66 -4.27 -8.78
CA VAL A 180 14.04 -4.16 -8.29
C VAL A 180 14.39 -5.19 -7.21
N THR A 181 13.40 -5.59 -6.42
CA THR A 181 13.54 -6.62 -5.38
C THR A 181 12.20 -7.25 -5.05
N TYR A 182 12.22 -8.35 -4.34
CA TYR A 182 11.02 -9.14 -4.02
C TYR A 182 11.19 -9.94 -2.73
N SER A 183 10.07 -10.40 -2.18
CA SER A 183 10.03 -11.34 -1.07
C SER A 183 8.82 -12.26 -1.19
N LEU A 184 9.02 -13.57 -1.09
CA LEU A 184 7.95 -14.49 -0.73
C LEU A 184 7.61 -14.22 0.73
N TYR A 185 6.35 -13.83 1.04
CA TYR A 185 5.97 -13.51 2.42
C TYR A 185 4.92 -14.45 2.99
N LYS A 186 4.25 -15.24 2.12
CA LYS A 186 3.28 -16.23 2.60
C LYS A 186 3.19 -17.43 1.66
N GLU A 187 3.10 -18.62 2.24
CA GLU A 187 2.97 -19.90 1.57
C GLU A 187 1.82 -20.69 2.21
N GLY A 188 0.68 -20.75 1.51
CA GLY A 188 -0.57 -21.23 2.05
C GLY A 188 -0.99 -20.42 3.30
N ARG A 189 -1.00 -21.07 4.48
CA ARG A 189 -1.33 -20.41 5.75
C ARG A 189 -0.11 -19.97 6.56
N ARG A 190 1.10 -20.19 6.05
CA ARG A 190 2.36 -19.92 6.77
C ARG A 190 2.94 -18.61 6.31
N VAL A 191 3.16 -17.69 7.25
CA VAL A 191 3.99 -16.52 7.03
C VAL A 191 5.44 -16.98 6.92
N VAL A 192 6.12 -16.55 5.87
CA VAL A 192 7.55 -16.82 5.58
C VAL A 192 8.16 -15.52 5.09
N TYR A 193 9.49 -15.36 5.25
CA TYR A 193 10.19 -14.21 4.66
C TYR A 193 11.44 -14.73 3.97
N ARG A 194 11.40 -14.81 2.63
CA ARG A 194 12.51 -15.30 1.81
C ARG A 194 12.68 -14.44 0.56
N GLU A 195 13.92 -14.09 0.24
CA GLU A 195 14.28 -13.44 -1.04
C GLU A 195 14.20 -14.50 -2.17
N GLU A 196 12.97 -14.87 -2.51
CA GLU A 196 12.72 -15.92 -3.51
C GLU A 196 11.41 -15.61 -4.24
N ILE A 197 11.38 -15.91 -5.56
CA ILE A 197 10.20 -15.78 -6.40
C ILE A 197 10.22 -16.83 -7.51
N ASP A 198 9.07 -17.33 -7.89
CA ASP A 198 8.91 -18.17 -9.09
C ASP A 198 9.10 -17.29 -10.35
N GLU A 199 9.82 -17.78 -11.37
CA GLU A 199 10.16 -16.98 -12.58
C GLU A 199 8.94 -16.41 -13.29
N ASP A 200 7.86 -17.21 -13.39
CA ASP A 200 6.60 -16.78 -13.99
C ASP A 200 5.86 -15.73 -13.16
N ALA A 201 6.01 -15.75 -11.82
CA ALA A 201 5.44 -14.73 -10.93
C ALA A 201 6.20 -13.40 -11.06
N LEU A 202 7.53 -13.44 -11.24
CA LEU A 202 8.32 -12.25 -11.52
C LEU A 202 7.95 -11.63 -12.87
N ALA A 203 7.84 -12.47 -13.90
CA ALA A 203 7.43 -12.02 -15.24
C ALA A 203 6.02 -11.40 -15.20
N PHE A 204 5.07 -12.06 -14.55
CA PHE A 204 3.70 -11.54 -14.38
C PHE A 204 3.69 -10.18 -13.66
N ALA A 205 4.46 -10.03 -12.58
CA ALA A 205 4.52 -8.75 -11.86
C ALA A 205 5.12 -7.64 -12.74
N GLN A 206 6.16 -7.94 -13.55
CA GLN A 206 6.72 -6.97 -14.48
C GLN A 206 5.72 -6.59 -15.57
N ASP A 207 4.95 -7.57 -16.10
CA ASP A 207 3.88 -7.30 -17.07
C ASP A 207 2.82 -6.34 -16.48
N MET A 208 2.46 -6.49 -15.20
CA MET A 208 1.52 -5.59 -14.52
C MET A 208 2.10 -4.16 -14.39
N VAL A 209 3.39 -4.04 -14.11
CA VAL A 209 4.09 -2.74 -14.08
C VAL A 209 4.09 -2.10 -15.48
N ASP A 210 4.42 -2.88 -16.50
CA ASP A 210 4.50 -2.41 -17.90
C ASP A 210 3.12 -1.99 -18.46
N LEU A 211 2.03 -2.60 -17.98
CA LEU A 211 0.66 -2.24 -18.36
C LEU A 211 0.21 -0.88 -17.82
N ASN A 212 0.79 -0.42 -16.71
CA ASN A 212 0.43 0.87 -16.09
C ASN A 212 1.68 1.70 -15.74
N PRO A 213 2.43 2.16 -16.75
CA PRO A 213 3.73 2.81 -16.55
C PRO A 213 3.66 4.16 -15.83
N ASP A 214 2.50 4.81 -15.82
CA ASP A 214 2.28 6.12 -15.20
C ASP A 214 1.64 6.02 -13.81
N TYR A 215 1.47 4.80 -13.25
CA TYR A 215 0.79 4.58 -11.97
C TYR A 215 1.49 5.31 -10.81
N SER A 216 2.77 5.06 -10.63
CA SER A 216 3.62 5.76 -9.66
C SER A 216 5.09 5.56 -10.00
N PRO A 217 5.98 6.52 -9.71
CA PRO A 217 7.44 6.36 -9.89
C PRO A 217 8.03 5.20 -9.07
N ALA A 218 7.45 4.93 -7.90
CA ALA A 218 7.85 3.79 -7.07
C ALA A 218 6.69 3.33 -6.17
N TYR A 219 6.46 2.04 -6.11
CA TYR A 219 5.39 1.43 -5.32
C TYR A 219 5.67 -0.04 -5.02
N VAL A 220 4.86 -0.61 -4.18
CA VAL A 220 4.85 -2.04 -3.88
C VAL A 220 3.71 -2.69 -4.63
N ILE A 221 3.96 -3.85 -5.24
CA ILE A 221 2.97 -4.67 -5.91
C ILE A 221 3.00 -6.08 -5.31
N ASP A 222 1.86 -6.55 -4.83
CA ASP A 222 1.71 -7.89 -4.30
C ASP A 222 1.02 -8.77 -5.35
N VAL A 223 1.65 -9.89 -5.68
CA VAL A 223 1.10 -10.89 -6.58
C VAL A 223 0.90 -12.22 -5.86
N CYS A 224 -0.07 -12.99 -6.29
CA CYS A 224 -0.36 -14.27 -5.67
C CYS A 224 -0.56 -15.38 -6.70
N ARG A 225 -0.32 -16.61 -6.26
CA ARG A 225 -0.63 -17.83 -7.00
C ARG A 225 -1.88 -18.46 -6.42
N THR A 226 -2.84 -18.73 -7.29
CA THR A 226 -4.05 -19.50 -7.00
C THR A 226 -4.04 -20.82 -7.77
N GLU A 227 -5.06 -21.65 -7.63
CA GLU A 227 -5.25 -22.86 -8.46
C GLU A 227 -5.54 -22.51 -9.93
N GLU A 228 -6.03 -21.29 -10.19
CA GLU A 228 -6.35 -20.78 -11.54
C GLU A 228 -5.22 -19.99 -12.20
N GLY A 229 -4.09 -19.81 -11.50
CA GLY A 229 -2.92 -19.10 -12.02
C GLY A 229 -2.52 -17.90 -11.16
N LEU A 230 -1.76 -16.99 -11.78
CA LEU A 230 -1.26 -15.77 -11.11
C LEU A 230 -2.30 -14.65 -11.16
N ARG A 231 -2.33 -13.85 -10.09
CA ARG A 231 -3.22 -12.69 -9.96
C ARG A 231 -2.50 -11.55 -9.25
N LEU A 232 -2.89 -10.33 -9.60
CA LEU A 232 -2.55 -9.14 -8.84
C LEU A 232 -3.41 -9.11 -7.58
N LEU A 233 -2.76 -9.07 -6.42
CA LEU A 233 -3.44 -9.09 -5.11
C LEU A 233 -3.77 -7.67 -4.64
N GLU A 234 -2.76 -6.80 -4.62
CA GLU A 234 -2.87 -5.39 -4.22
C GLU A 234 -1.62 -4.59 -4.60
N THR A 235 -1.72 -3.27 -4.49
CA THR A 235 -0.57 -2.37 -4.44
C THR A 235 -0.54 -1.64 -3.11
N ASN A 236 0.65 -1.19 -2.70
CA ASN A 236 0.84 -0.43 -1.47
C ASN A 236 1.83 0.71 -1.73
N CYS A 237 1.67 1.82 -0.99
CA CYS A 237 2.66 2.87 -1.00
C CYS A 237 4.01 2.34 -0.48
N LEU A 238 5.06 2.58 -1.25
CA LEU A 238 6.40 2.09 -0.95
C LEU A 238 6.91 2.59 0.40
N ASN A 239 6.59 3.82 0.76
CA ASN A 239 7.16 4.51 1.92
C ASN A 239 6.68 3.99 3.28
N GLY A 240 5.57 3.25 3.31
CA GLY A 240 5.00 2.64 4.53
C GLY A 240 4.83 1.13 4.46
N ALA A 241 5.28 0.48 3.38
CA ALA A 241 5.17 -0.97 3.23
C ALA A 241 6.27 -1.71 4.01
N GLY A 242 5.91 -2.83 4.63
CA GLY A 242 6.87 -3.71 5.30
C GLY A 242 7.86 -4.32 4.30
N PHE A 243 9.13 -4.36 4.65
CA PHE A 243 10.20 -4.79 3.74
C PHE A 243 10.41 -6.30 3.66
N TYR A 244 9.94 -7.06 4.63
CA TYR A 244 10.09 -8.53 4.68
C TYR A 244 11.54 -8.98 4.45
N ALA A 245 11.80 -9.76 3.38
CA ALA A 245 13.12 -10.22 2.99
C ALA A 245 13.66 -9.55 1.71
N ALA A 246 13.18 -8.33 1.40
CA ALA A 246 13.65 -7.57 0.25
C ALA A 246 15.14 -7.21 0.36
N ASP A 247 15.84 -7.16 -0.77
CA ASP A 247 17.18 -6.58 -0.86
C ASP A 247 17.07 -5.04 -0.82
N LEU A 248 17.26 -4.48 0.39
CA LEU A 248 17.11 -3.04 0.61
C LEU A 248 18.25 -2.21 0.01
N MET A 249 19.39 -2.82 -0.28
CA MET A 249 20.46 -2.12 -1.00
C MET A 249 20.08 -1.89 -2.46
N LYS A 250 19.50 -2.90 -3.13
CA LYS A 250 18.96 -2.73 -4.49
C LYS A 250 17.85 -1.70 -4.51
N LEU A 251 16.95 -1.73 -3.51
CA LEU A 251 15.86 -0.76 -3.40
C LEU A 251 16.38 0.67 -3.25
N ALA A 252 17.31 0.90 -2.32
CA ALA A 252 17.88 2.22 -2.08
C ALA A 252 18.63 2.76 -3.32
N LEU A 253 19.43 1.93 -3.99
CA LEU A 253 20.12 2.31 -5.21
C LEU A 253 19.14 2.66 -6.35
N ALA A 254 18.06 1.92 -6.48
CA ALA A 254 17.04 2.23 -7.49
C ALA A 254 16.34 3.56 -7.22
N ILE A 255 16.03 3.87 -5.95
CA ILE A 255 15.43 5.16 -5.56
C ILE A 255 16.41 6.31 -5.79
N GLU A 256 17.71 6.15 -5.47
CA GLU A 256 18.73 7.15 -5.78
C GLU A 256 18.86 7.42 -7.28
N GLY A 257 18.63 6.40 -8.12
CA GLY A 257 18.69 6.50 -9.57
C GLY A 257 17.42 7.05 -10.23
N LEU A 258 16.36 7.36 -9.47
CA LEU A 258 15.12 7.90 -10.04
C LEU A 258 15.34 9.30 -10.60
N GLU A 259 15.07 9.45 -11.90
CA GLU A 259 14.89 10.77 -12.51
C GLU A 259 13.50 11.30 -12.19
N LEU A 260 13.39 12.10 -11.13
CA LEU A 260 12.13 12.71 -10.73
C LEU A 260 11.77 13.80 -11.75
N ARG A 261 10.76 13.53 -12.58
CA ARG A 261 10.16 14.58 -13.41
C ARG A 261 9.40 15.52 -12.48
N PRO A 262 9.58 16.86 -12.61
CA PRO A 262 8.76 17.80 -11.86
C PRO A 262 7.28 17.50 -12.15
N LEU A 263 6.50 17.23 -11.10
CA LEU A 263 5.06 17.05 -11.23
C LEU A 263 4.48 18.31 -11.90
N GLN A 264 3.95 18.16 -13.10
CA GLN A 264 3.10 19.18 -13.68
C GLN A 264 1.85 19.23 -12.81
N ARG A 265 1.79 20.21 -11.89
CA ARG A 265 0.57 20.48 -11.14
C ARG A 265 -0.56 20.69 -12.15
N SER A 266 -1.42 19.70 -12.31
CA SER A 266 -2.68 19.90 -13.01
C SER A 266 -3.42 21.00 -12.26
N LYS A 267 -3.54 22.16 -12.91
CA LYS A 267 -4.40 23.24 -12.43
C LYS A 267 -5.81 22.66 -12.41
N VAL A 268 -6.28 22.26 -11.26
CA VAL A 268 -7.71 22.11 -11.01
C VAL A 268 -8.28 23.50 -11.18
N SER A 269 -8.87 23.76 -12.35
CA SER A 269 -9.66 24.94 -12.63
C SER A 269 -10.87 24.87 -11.73
N GLY A 270 -11.03 25.90 -10.88
CA GLY A 270 -12.09 26.09 -9.91
C GLY A 270 -13.50 26.12 -10.46
#